data_f0c99b75979ad190501bb395c1876578
#
_entry.id   f0c99b75979ad190501bb395c1876578
#
_cell.length_a   1.000
_cell.length_b   1.000
_cell.length_c   1.000
_cell.angle_alpha   90.00
_cell.angle_beta   90.00
_cell.angle_gamma   90.00
#
_symmetry.space_group_name_H-M   'P 1'
#
loop_
_entity.id
_entity.type
_entity.pdbx_description
1 polymer ?
#
loop_
_entity_poly.entity_id
_entity_poly.type
_entity_poly.pdbx_seq_one_letter_code
_entity_poly.pdbx_strand_id
1 'polypeptide(L)'
;MVIDRLALHKKLVDILGSTNVYYQEPPNTGMKYPCILYSFNSIIVDKADNKPYILTGNWTITHMFKKISDDTIKYDMLNELLGISFDRRIKTGGVYNDYYTLNQ
;
A
#
# COMPACT_ATOMS: atom_id res chain seq x y z
N MET A 1 -1.95 8.79 15.34
CA MET A 1 -0.93 9.51 14.56
C MET A 1 -0.83 8.90 13.17
N VAL A 2 -0.79 9.74 12.16
CA VAL A 2 -0.68 9.26 10.77
C VAL A 2 0.76 8.84 10.51
N ILE A 3 0.95 7.67 9.89
CA ILE A 3 2.30 7.22 9.53
C ILE A 3 2.97 8.20 8.56
N ASP A 4 4.24 8.45 8.74
CA ASP A 4 5.02 9.26 7.81
C ASP A 4 5.14 8.53 6.45
N ARG A 5 4.92 9.26 5.36
CA ARG A 5 4.97 8.71 4.01
C ARG A 5 6.32 8.04 3.70
N LEU A 6 7.41 8.67 4.10
CA LEU A 6 8.74 8.11 3.85
C LEU A 6 8.98 6.83 4.63
N ALA A 7 8.46 6.73 5.86
CA ALA A 7 8.53 5.51 6.65
C ALA A 7 7.71 4.39 6.01
N LEU A 8 6.52 4.71 5.51
CA LEU A 8 5.68 3.75 4.78
C LEU A 8 6.37 3.31 3.49
N HIS A 9 6.93 4.24 2.74
CA HIS A 9 7.65 3.95 1.50
C HIS A 9 8.77 2.94 1.74
N LYS A 10 9.57 3.15 2.78
CA LYS A 10 10.66 2.25 3.14
C LYS A 10 10.16 0.85 3.48
N LYS A 11 9.07 0.75 4.23
CA LYS A 11 8.45 -0.54 4.54
C LYS A 11 7.99 -1.26 3.28
N LEU A 12 7.38 -0.56 2.34
CA LEU A 12 6.93 -1.14 1.08
C LEU A 12 8.09 -1.62 0.22
N VAL A 13 9.18 -0.86 0.17
CA VAL A 13 10.41 -1.28 -0.53
C VAL A 13 10.97 -2.56 0.09
N ASP A 14 11.02 -2.64 1.40
CA ASP A 14 11.51 -3.83 2.11
C ASP A 14 10.64 -5.06 1.84
N ILE A 15 9.31 -4.89 1.86
CA ILE A 15 8.35 -5.97 1.58
C ILE A 15 8.48 -6.46 0.14
N LEU A 16 8.53 -5.55 -0.81
CA LEU A 16 8.64 -5.89 -2.22
C LEU A 16 10.02 -6.47 -2.58
N GLY A 17 11.05 -6.06 -1.85
CA GLY A 17 12.43 -6.44 -2.14
C GLY A 17 13.00 -5.71 -3.35
N SER A 18 12.44 -4.56 -3.71
CA SER A 18 12.81 -3.77 -4.88
C SER A 18 12.47 -2.31 -4.66
N THR A 19 13.15 -1.42 -5.38
CA THR A 19 12.86 0.01 -5.36
C THR A 19 11.67 0.42 -6.24
N ASN A 20 10.97 -0.53 -6.86
CA ASN A 20 9.82 -0.28 -7.73
C ASN A 20 8.57 0.05 -6.93
N VAL A 21 8.66 1.06 -6.07
CA VAL A 21 7.57 1.58 -5.26
C VAL A 21 7.33 3.03 -5.65
N TYR A 22 6.10 3.35 -6.04
CA TYR A 22 5.74 4.66 -6.58
C TYR A 22 4.63 5.28 -5.75
N TYR A 23 4.73 6.60 -5.52
CA TYR A 23 3.74 7.36 -4.77
C TYR A 23 2.83 8.14 -5.70
N GLN A 24 1.51 7.96 -5.54
CA GLN A 24 0.41 8.63 -6.25
C GLN A 24 0.32 8.33 -7.73
N GLU A 25 1.26 8.79 -8.54
CA GLU A 25 1.20 8.65 -9.99
C GLU A 25 2.28 7.73 -10.51
N PRO A 26 1.97 6.92 -11.53
CA PRO A 26 3.01 6.11 -12.17
C PRO A 26 4.04 7.01 -12.85
N PRO A 27 5.32 6.57 -12.92
CA PRO A 27 6.36 7.34 -13.57
C PRO A 27 6.13 7.46 -15.07
N ASN A 28 6.56 8.57 -15.68
CA ASN A 28 6.42 8.82 -17.11
C ASN A 28 7.13 7.78 -17.98
N THR A 29 8.15 7.14 -17.46
CA THR A 29 8.93 6.11 -18.16
C THR A 29 8.28 4.73 -18.13
N GLY A 30 7.09 4.61 -17.55
CA GLY A 30 6.42 3.33 -17.35
C GLY A 30 6.86 2.62 -16.07
N MET A 31 6.01 1.73 -15.58
CA MET A 31 6.28 0.97 -14.35
C MET A 31 6.94 -0.35 -14.67
N LYS A 32 7.92 -0.72 -13.84
CA LYS A 32 8.58 -2.01 -13.94
C LYS A 32 7.92 -2.99 -12.97
N TYR A 33 7.47 -4.12 -13.49
CA TYR A 33 6.81 -5.15 -12.68
C TYR A 33 7.82 -6.15 -12.12
N PRO A 34 7.62 -6.68 -10.91
CA PRO A 34 6.57 -6.29 -9.96
C PRO A 34 6.79 -4.90 -9.36
N CYS A 35 5.70 -4.23 -9.01
CA CYS A 35 5.78 -2.90 -8.42
C CYS A 35 4.63 -2.65 -7.44
N ILE A 36 4.81 -1.63 -6.61
CA ILE A 36 3.77 -1.15 -5.70
C ILE A 36 3.50 0.31 -6.01
N LEU A 37 2.23 0.65 -6.18
CA LEU A 37 1.75 2.02 -6.27
C LEU A 37 0.91 2.30 -5.03
N TYR A 38 1.18 3.40 -4.35
CA TYR A 38 0.41 3.76 -3.16
C TYR A 38 0.03 5.23 -3.18
N SER A 39 -1.08 5.55 -2.53
CA SER A 39 -1.57 6.92 -2.44
C SER A 39 -2.23 7.18 -1.09
N PHE A 40 -2.14 8.43 -0.64
CA PHE A 40 -2.83 8.89 0.55
C PHE A 40 -4.24 9.36 0.17
N ASN A 41 -5.26 8.87 0.88
CA ASN A 41 -6.64 9.22 0.60
C ASN A 41 -7.20 10.26 1.57
N SER A 42 -7.08 9.99 2.87
CA SER A 42 -7.72 10.81 3.88
C SER A 42 -7.16 10.55 5.27
N ILE A 43 -7.58 11.38 6.22
CA ILE A 43 -7.32 11.17 7.64
C ILE A 43 -8.63 10.81 8.30
N ILE A 44 -8.64 9.70 9.03
CA ILE A 44 -9.76 9.29 9.87
C ILE A 44 -9.53 9.91 11.25
N VAL A 45 -10.52 10.64 11.73
CA VAL A 45 -10.46 11.33 13.03
C VAL A 45 -11.41 10.66 13.99
N ASP A 46 -10.86 10.03 15.04
CA ASP A 46 -11.65 9.50 16.14
C ASP A 46 -11.61 10.47 17.32
N LYS A 47 -12.78 10.97 17.71
CA LYS A 47 -12.94 11.86 18.86
C LYS A 47 -13.38 11.05 20.07
N ALA A 48 -12.62 11.15 21.15
CA ALA A 48 -13.04 10.64 22.43
C ALA A 48 -13.41 11.82 23.32
N ASP A 49 -14.48 11.69 24.12
CA ASP A 49 -14.93 12.73 25.03
C ASP A 49 -13.81 13.21 25.93
N ASN A 50 -13.52 14.54 25.90
CA ASN A 50 -12.50 15.19 26.71
C ASN A 50 -11.08 14.64 26.53
N LYS A 51 -10.77 14.02 25.37
CA LYS A 51 -9.44 13.48 25.05
C LYS A 51 -8.94 14.00 23.73
N PRO A 52 -7.61 13.96 23.49
CA PRO A 52 -7.05 14.29 22.19
C PRO A 52 -7.62 13.39 21.10
N TYR A 53 -7.74 13.93 19.89
CA TYR A 53 -8.15 13.14 18.73
C TYR A 53 -7.15 12.05 18.41
N ILE A 54 -7.65 10.91 17.99
CA ILE A 54 -6.84 9.87 17.39
C ILE A 54 -6.92 10.07 15.87
N LEU A 55 -5.78 10.28 15.25
CA LEU A 55 -5.67 10.49 13.80
C LEU A 55 -5.09 9.22 13.15
N THR A 56 -5.79 8.71 12.15
CA THR A 56 -5.36 7.55 11.37
C THR A 56 -5.37 7.90 9.90
N GLY A 57 -4.27 7.64 9.21
CA GLY A 57 -4.22 7.81 7.76
C GLY A 57 -4.95 6.69 7.05
N ASN A 58 -5.60 7.02 5.95
CA ASN A 58 -6.20 6.04 5.04
C ASN A 58 -5.43 6.06 3.73
N TRP A 59 -4.84 4.92 3.37
CA TRP A 59 -3.99 4.77 2.20
C TRP A 59 -4.51 3.67 1.29
N THR A 60 -4.36 3.86 0.00
CA THR A 60 -4.59 2.81 -0.99
C THR A 60 -3.24 2.30 -1.48
N ILE A 61 -3.05 0.98 -1.44
CA ILE A 61 -1.83 0.32 -1.88
C ILE A 61 -2.22 -0.69 -2.96
N THR A 62 -1.53 -0.65 -4.10
CA THR A 62 -1.76 -1.58 -5.20
C THR A 62 -0.45 -2.28 -5.53
N HIS A 63 -0.44 -3.61 -5.40
CA HIS A 63 0.67 -4.45 -5.83
C HIS A 63 0.36 -4.97 -7.23
N MET A 64 1.20 -4.63 -8.20
CA MET A 64 1.03 -5.03 -9.60
C MET A 64 2.15 -5.98 -10.00
N PHE A 65 1.78 -7.13 -10.57
CA PHE A 65 2.73 -8.16 -10.96
C PHE A 65 2.20 -8.98 -12.13
N LYS A 66 3.12 -9.58 -12.89
CA LYS A 66 2.79 -10.41 -14.07
C LYS A 66 2.89 -11.90 -13.80
N LYS A 67 3.79 -12.30 -12.90
CA LYS A 67 4.05 -13.71 -12.58
C LYS A 67 3.30 -14.11 -11.33
N ILE A 68 2.52 -15.18 -11.40
CA ILE A 68 1.77 -15.67 -10.26
C ILE A 68 2.69 -16.06 -9.08
N SER A 69 3.95 -16.37 -9.35
CA SER A 69 4.93 -16.65 -8.30
C SER A 69 5.19 -15.44 -7.39
N ASP A 70 4.92 -14.23 -7.85
CA ASP A 70 5.06 -13.01 -7.04
C ASP A 70 3.86 -12.79 -6.11
N ASP A 71 2.88 -13.66 -6.15
CA ASP A 71 1.66 -13.63 -5.33
C ASP A 71 1.94 -13.69 -3.82
N THR A 72 3.08 -14.25 -3.42
CA THR A 72 3.44 -14.41 -2.01
C THR A 72 3.63 -13.09 -1.24
N ILE A 73 3.82 -11.99 -1.94
CA ILE A 73 3.98 -10.66 -1.33
C ILE A 73 2.77 -10.29 -0.46
N LYS A 74 1.57 -10.77 -0.80
CA LYS A 74 0.37 -10.49 0.00
C LYS A 74 0.50 -10.95 1.45
N TYR A 75 1.19 -12.05 1.69
CA TYR A 75 1.39 -12.54 3.06
C TYR A 75 2.31 -11.61 3.85
N ASP A 76 3.37 -11.11 3.23
CA ASP A 76 4.27 -10.15 3.84
C ASP A 76 3.55 -8.83 4.11
N MET A 77 2.73 -8.36 3.16
CA MET A 77 1.91 -7.16 3.35
C MET A 77 0.99 -7.29 4.55
N LEU A 78 0.27 -8.40 4.64
CA LEU A 78 -0.69 -8.64 5.72
C LEU A 78 -0.02 -8.87 7.08
N ASN A 79 1.20 -9.39 7.10
CA ASN A 79 1.94 -9.66 8.34
C ASN A 79 2.72 -8.44 8.84
N GLU A 80 3.27 -7.62 7.93
CA GLU A 80 4.22 -6.57 8.28
C GLU A 80 3.56 -5.21 8.52
N LEU A 81 2.36 -4.99 7.99
CA LEU A 81 1.68 -3.70 8.07
C LEU A 81 0.46 -3.79 8.98
N LEU A 82 0.53 -3.13 10.12
CA LEU A 82 -0.60 -3.03 11.04
C LEU A 82 -1.72 -2.20 10.40
N GLY A 83 -2.94 -2.69 10.48
CA GLY A 83 -4.11 -1.96 9.95
C GLY A 83 -4.32 -2.12 8.45
N ILE A 84 -3.64 -3.07 7.82
CA ILE A 84 -3.83 -3.36 6.40
C ILE A 84 -4.95 -4.39 6.19
N SER A 85 -5.68 -4.22 5.08
CA SER A 85 -6.65 -5.21 4.61
C SER A 85 -6.46 -5.44 3.12
N PHE A 86 -6.66 -6.69 2.70
CA PHE A 86 -6.66 -7.06 1.29
C PHE A 86 -8.09 -6.87 0.76
N ASP A 87 -8.27 -6.00 -0.22
CA ASP A 87 -9.59 -5.67 -0.72
C ASP A 87 -10.03 -6.58 -1.88
N ARG A 88 -9.22 -6.65 -2.94
CA ARG A 88 -9.56 -7.45 -4.12
C ARG A 88 -8.37 -7.60 -5.06
N ARG A 89 -8.51 -8.55 -5.98
CA ARG A 89 -7.59 -8.74 -7.09
C ARG A 89 -8.32 -8.53 -8.41
N ILE A 90 -7.72 -7.76 -9.32
CA ILE A 90 -8.21 -7.59 -10.69
C ILE A 90 -7.06 -7.90 -11.64
N LYS A 91 -7.32 -8.75 -12.64
CA LYS A 91 -6.34 -9.03 -13.69
C LYS A 91 -6.73 -8.27 -14.95
N THR A 92 -5.85 -7.42 -15.44
CA THR A 92 -6.07 -6.60 -16.63
C THR A 92 -4.82 -6.62 -17.51
N GLY A 93 -4.98 -7.01 -18.79
CA GLY A 93 -3.87 -6.99 -19.74
C GLY A 93 -2.68 -7.86 -19.32
N GLY A 94 -2.92 -9.00 -18.68
CA GLY A 94 -1.86 -9.89 -18.22
C GLY A 94 -1.19 -9.45 -16.91
N VAL A 95 -1.66 -8.39 -16.29
CA VAL A 95 -1.13 -7.87 -15.03
C VAL A 95 -2.14 -8.12 -13.91
N TYR A 96 -1.67 -8.72 -12.81
CA TYR A 96 -2.46 -8.85 -11.59
C TYR A 96 -2.34 -7.58 -10.77
N ASN A 97 -3.47 -7.06 -10.30
CA ASN A 97 -3.55 -5.88 -9.45
C ASN A 97 -4.19 -6.27 -8.14
N ASP A 98 -3.40 -6.31 -7.07
CA ASP A 98 -3.88 -6.60 -5.72
C ASP A 98 -4.06 -5.30 -4.97
N TYR A 99 -5.30 -4.99 -4.60
CA TYR A 99 -5.66 -3.75 -3.93
C TYR A 99 -5.75 -3.96 -2.42
N TYR A 100 -5.13 -3.04 -1.69
CA TYR A 100 -5.12 -3.03 -0.22
C TYR A 100 -5.57 -1.67 0.28
N THR A 101 -6.17 -1.66 1.46
CA THR A 101 -6.40 -0.45 2.23
C THR A 101 -5.57 -0.52 3.50
N LEU A 102 -4.81 0.53 3.77
CA LEU A 102 -4.01 0.65 4.99
C LEU A 102 -4.55 1.79 5.84
N ASN A 103 -4.88 1.47 7.10
CA ASN A 103 -5.29 2.45 8.10
C ASN A 103 -4.15 2.62 9.11
N GLN A 104 -3.34 3.61 8.86
CA GLN A 104 -2.19 3.84 9.75
C GLN A 104 -1.69 5.28 9.76
#